data_bcc13e78e0c3c2e4a1037a5cfa75f4e5
#
_entry.id   bcc13e78e0c3c2e4a1037a5cfa75f4e5
#
_cell.length_a   1.000
_cell.length_b   1.000
_cell.length_c   1.000
_cell.angle_alpha   90.00
_cell.angle_beta   90.00
_cell.angle_gamma   90.00
#
_symmetry.space_group_name_H-M   'P 1'
#
loop_
_entity.id
_entity.type
_entity.pdbx_description
1 polymer ?
#
loop_
_entity_poly.entity_id
_entity_poly.type
_entity_poly.pdbx_seq_one_letter_code
_entity_poly.pdbx_strand_id
1 'polypeptide(L)'
;MYVIKTDNKEITLKAKARYYREFKLALGVQNLKAAFFKAFDDVDIDFLAMWIKWFNEDRNFTLDAAYDVIDDKLESEDDALYNLFADCAEFLNGMGFFGKRLEVGENERTIAFFEDKMNRISMDEKMADAIDSGMTSIVNRMVEERMQAERDEA
;
A
#
# COMPACT_ATOMS: atom_id res chain seq x y z
N MET A 1 -8.69 -11.46 -8.81
CA MET A 1 -9.85 -11.07 -8.00
C MET A 1 -9.45 -10.98 -6.55
N TYR A 2 -9.78 -9.90 -5.90
CA TYR A 2 -9.46 -9.67 -4.50
C TYR A 2 -10.74 -9.29 -3.76
N VAL A 3 -10.96 -9.90 -2.60
CA VAL A 3 -12.19 -9.67 -1.82
C VAL A 3 -11.85 -9.03 -0.48
N ILE A 4 -12.45 -7.89 -0.19
CA ILE A 4 -12.36 -7.25 1.12
C ILE A 4 -13.64 -7.56 1.87
N LYS A 5 -13.49 -8.17 3.03
CA LYS A 5 -14.62 -8.49 3.89
C LYS A 5 -14.60 -7.65 5.14
N THR A 6 -15.73 -7.05 5.44
CA THR A 6 -15.98 -6.39 6.72
C THR A 6 -17.18 -7.08 7.36
N ASP A 7 -17.50 -6.73 8.59
CA ASP A 7 -18.64 -7.32 9.29
C ASP A 7 -19.96 -7.08 8.56
N ASN A 8 -20.05 -6.00 7.79
CA ASN A 8 -21.27 -5.58 7.12
C ASN A 8 -21.23 -5.68 5.59
N LYS A 9 -20.06 -5.86 5.00
CA LYS A 9 -19.91 -5.76 3.56
C LYS A 9 -18.88 -6.75 3.02
N GLU A 10 -19.11 -7.17 1.78
CA GLU A 10 -18.14 -7.91 1.01
C GLU A 10 -17.95 -7.18 -0.32
N ILE A 11 -16.71 -6.83 -0.63
CA ILE A 11 -16.38 -6.01 -1.79
C ILE A 11 -15.37 -6.76 -2.64
N THR A 12 -15.63 -6.83 -3.94
CA THR A 12 -14.75 -7.50 -4.89
C THR A 12 -14.02 -6.48 -5.74
N LEU A 13 -12.70 -6.55 -5.74
CA LEU A 13 -11.85 -5.74 -6.60
C LEU A 13 -11.32 -6.60 -7.74
N LYS A 14 -11.29 -6.05 -8.94
CA LYS A 14 -10.84 -6.74 -10.14
C LYS A 14 -9.68 -6.00 -10.79
N ALA A 15 -8.65 -6.76 -11.19
CA ALA A 15 -7.48 -6.23 -11.84
C ALA A 15 -7.72 -6.10 -13.35
N LYS A 16 -8.24 -4.97 -13.78
CA LYS A 16 -8.49 -4.66 -15.19
C LYS A 16 -7.69 -3.44 -15.62
N ALA A 17 -7.13 -3.48 -16.82
CA ALA A 17 -6.37 -2.37 -17.37
C ALA A 17 -7.17 -1.06 -17.38
N ARG A 18 -8.45 -1.13 -17.69
CA ARG A 18 -9.34 0.03 -17.69
C ARG A 18 -9.48 0.63 -16.30
N TYR A 19 -9.61 -0.20 -15.27
CA TYR A 19 -9.74 0.25 -13.89
C TYR A 19 -8.44 0.87 -13.40
N TYR A 20 -7.31 0.29 -13.79
CA TYR A 20 -5.99 0.84 -13.51
C TYR A 20 -5.84 2.25 -14.09
N ARG A 21 -6.23 2.41 -15.35
CA ARG A 21 -6.19 3.72 -16.03
C ARG A 21 -7.07 4.75 -15.33
N GLU A 22 -8.29 4.37 -14.98
CA GLU A 22 -9.23 5.25 -14.29
C GLU A 22 -8.68 5.67 -12.93
N PHE A 23 -8.10 4.73 -12.21
CA PHE A 23 -7.46 4.98 -10.93
C PHE A 23 -6.31 6.00 -11.07
N LYS A 24 -5.45 5.79 -12.03
CA LYS A 24 -4.34 6.69 -12.30
C LYS A 24 -4.81 8.09 -12.65
N LEU A 25 -5.82 8.19 -13.52
CA LEU A 25 -6.41 9.48 -13.91
C LEU A 25 -7.07 10.18 -12.72
N ALA A 26 -7.77 9.45 -11.90
CA ALA A 26 -8.43 10.01 -10.72
C ALA A 26 -7.44 10.55 -9.70
N LEU A 27 -6.30 9.88 -9.54
CA LEU A 27 -5.23 10.35 -8.66
C LEU A 27 -4.47 11.55 -9.26
N GLY A 28 -4.53 11.73 -10.57
CA GLY A 28 -3.84 12.82 -11.24
C GLY A 28 -2.32 12.74 -11.21
N VAL A 29 -1.79 11.51 -11.17
CA VAL A 29 -0.34 11.28 -11.07
C VAL A 29 0.18 10.61 -12.33
N GLN A 30 1.43 10.89 -12.69
CA GLN A 30 2.08 10.25 -13.82
C GLN A 30 2.83 8.98 -13.39
N ASN A 31 3.48 9.04 -12.25
CA ASN A 31 4.21 7.89 -11.71
C ASN A 31 3.42 7.30 -10.55
N LEU A 32 2.59 6.33 -10.86
CA LEU A 32 1.71 5.72 -9.87
C LEU A 32 2.49 4.90 -8.82
N LYS A 33 3.61 4.31 -9.21
CA LYS A 33 4.47 3.57 -8.29
C LYS A 33 5.04 4.50 -7.21
N ALA A 34 5.56 5.65 -7.61
CA ALA A 34 6.04 6.66 -6.66
C ALA A 34 4.91 7.18 -5.78
N ALA A 35 3.73 7.39 -6.36
CA ALA A 35 2.55 7.82 -5.61
C ALA A 35 2.13 6.79 -4.56
N PHE A 36 2.22 5.50 -4.88
CA PHE A 36 1.92 4.43 -3.93
C PHE A 36 2.87 4.45 -2.74
N PHE A 37 4.17 4.53 -2.99
CA PHE A 37 5.16 4.55 -1.92
C PHE A 37 5.04 5.79 -1.05
N LYS A 38 4.74 6.94 -1.66
CA LYS A 38 4.49 8.16 -0.91
C LYS A 38 3.24 8.03 -0.04
N ALA A 39 2.17 7.47 -0.59
CA ALA A 39 0.94 7.25 0.15
C ALA A 39 1.14 6.30 1.34
N PHE A 40 1.89 5.25 1.14
CA PHE A 40 2.25 4.32 2.22
C PHE A 40 3.06 5.04 3.30
N ASP A 41 4.03 5.82 2.89
CA ASP A 41 4.91 6.58 3.77
C ASP A 41 4.13 7.61 4.60
N ASP A 42 3.21 8.33 3.98
CA ASP A 42 2.39 9.36 4.62
C ASP A 42 1.14 8.79 5.30
N VAL A 43 0.88 7.50 5.17
CA VAL A 43 -0.35 6.84 5.62
C VAL A 43 -1.58 7.54 5.03
N ASP A 44 -1.57 7.68 3.71
CA ASP A 44 -2.62 8.39 2.99
C ASP A 44 -3.86 7.52 2.80
N ILE A 45 -4.85 7.77 3.61
CA ILE A 45 -6.12 7.04 3.58
C ILE A 45 -6.87 7.28 2.27
N ASP A 46 -6.73 8.47 1.69
CA ASP A 46 -7.40 8.80 0.44
C ASP A 46 -6.93 7.90 -0.70
N PHE A 47 -5.65 7.54 -0.72
CA PHE A 47 -5.11 6.60 -1.70
C PHE A 47 -5.82 5.24 -1.59
N LEU A 48 -5.99 4.73 -0.37
CA LEU A 48 -6.67 3.46 -0.13
C LEU A 48 -8.13 3.52 -0.57
N ALA A 49 -8.82 4.61 -0.24
CA ALA A 49 -10.21 4.80 -0.65
C ALA A 49 -10.36 4.84 -2.17
N MET A 50 -9.45 5.51 -2.85
CA MET A 50 -9.42 5.57 -4.31
C MET A 50 -9.16 4.19 -4.92
N TRP A 51 -8.26 3.41 -4.34
CA TRP A 51 -8.01 2.04 -4.76
C TRP A 51 -9.27 1.18 -4.66
N ILE A 52 -9.95 1.21 -3.52
CA ILE A 52 -11.18 0.44 -3.27
C ILE A 52 -12.28 0.84 -4.25
N LYS A 53 -12.42 2.13 -4.52
CA LYS A 53 -13.42 2.63 -5.46
C LYS A 53 -13.13 2.23 -6.90
N TRP A 54 -11.92 2.52 -7.38
CA TRP A 54 -11.64 2.42 -8.82
C TRP A 54 -11.40 1.01 -9.33
N PHE A 55 -11.00 0.09 -8.47
CA PHE A 55 -10.87 -1.32 -8.82
C PHE A 55 -12.10 -2.15 -8.44
N ASN A 56 -13.14 -1.51 -7.91
CA ASN A 56 -14.35 -2.20 -7.50
C ASN A 56 -15.11 -2.76 -8.70
N GLU A 57 -15.55 -4.00 -8.57
CA GLU A 57 -16.40 -4.63 -9.57
C GLU A 57 -17.70 -3.85 -9.76
N ASP A 58 -18.26 -3.32 -8.66
CA ASP A 58 -19.40 -2.42 -8.70
C ASP A 58 -18.94 -1.03 -9.13
N ARG A 59 -19.24 -0.67 -10.37
CA ARG A 59 -18.80 0.62 -10.94
C ARG A 59 -19.56 1.83 -10.37
N ASN A 60 -20.63 1.58 -9.63
CA ASN A 60 -21.38 2.62 -8.95
C ASN A 60 -20.94 2.81 -7.49
N PHE A 61 -19.95 2.05 -7.06
CA PHE A 61 -19.41 2.16 -5.71
C PHE A 61 -18.81 3.55 -5.50
N THR A 62 -19.22 4.22 -4.43
CA THR A 62 -18.84 5.60 -4.18
C THR A 62 -17.57 5.71 -3.35
N LEU A 63 -16.93 6.87 -3.41
CA LEU A 63 -15.77 7.15 -2.59
C LEU A 63 -16.15 7.15 -1.09
N ASP A 64 -17.34 7.67 -0.74
CA ASP A 64 -17.83 7.65 0.63
C ASP A 64 -18.00 6.22 1.14
N ALA A 65 -18.52 5.34 0.31
CA ALA A 65 -18.64 3.91 0.65
C ALA A 65 -17.26 3.27 0.86
N ALA A 66 -16.25 3.70 0.12
CA ALA A 66 -14.88 3.24 0.31
C ALA A 66 -14.32 3.66 1.67
N TYR A 67 -14.60 4.89 2.10
CA TYR A 67 -14.22 5.34 3.44
C TYR A 67 -14.92 4.53 4.53
N ASP A 68 -16.19 4.18 4.33
CA ASP A 68 -16.94 3.34 5.27
C ASP A 68 -16.27 1.96 5.44
N VAL A 69 -15.75 1.39 4.37
CA VAL A 69 -15.00 0.12 4.43
C VAL A 69 -13.74 0.28 5.28
N ILE A 70 -13.02 1.37 5.08
CA ILE A 70 -11.81 1.65 5.85
C ILE A 70 -12.16 1.85 7.34
N ASP A 71 -13.23 2.57 7.63
CA ASP A 71 -13.71 2.77 9.00
C ASP A 71 -14.06 1.44 9.66
N ASP A 72 -14.76 0.56 8.96
CA ASP A 72 -15.10 -0.76 9.47
C ASP A 72 -13.84 -1.59 9.78
N LYS A 73 -12.83 -1.49 8.94
CA LYS A 73 -11.55 -2.17 9.18
C LYS A 73 -10.82 -1.59 10.39
N LEU A 74 -10.81 -0.28 10.54
CA LEU A 74 -10.19 0.40 11.68
C LEU A 74 -10.83 -0.01 13.01
N GLU A 75 -12.14 -0.24 13.01
CA GLU A 75 -12.87 -0.66 14.21
C GLU A 75 -12.62 -2.11 14.57
N SER A 76 -12.39 -2.98 13.57
CA SER A 76 -12.33 -4.42 13.78
C SER A 76 -10.94 -5.02 13.82
N GLU A 77 -9.94 -4.33 13.34
CA GLU A 77 -8.59 -4.88 13.22
C GLU A 77 -7.53 -3.95 13.80
N ASP A 78 -6.55 -4.54 14.48
CA ASP A 78 -5.35 -3.83 14.86
C ASP A 78 -4.47 -3.69 13.60
N ASP A 79 -3.75 -2.60 13.48
CA ASP A 79 -2.90 -2.32 12.32
C ASP A 79 -3.66 -2.34 10.98
N ALA A 80 -4.93 -1.95 11.00
CA ALA A 80 -5.80 -2.02 9.83
C ALA A 80 -5.24 -1.27 8.62
N LEU A 81 -4.70 -0.08 8.81
CA LEU A 81 -4.15 0.71 7.69
C LEU A 81 -2.93 0.05 7.08
N TYR A 82 -2.04 -0.48 7.90
CA TYR A 82 -0.88 -1.22 7.42
C TYR A 82 -1.32 -2.45 6.61
N ASN A 83 -2.29 -3.19 7.13
CA ASN A 83 -2.83 -4.37 6.45
C ASN A 83 -3.50 -4.01 5.12
N LEU A 84 -4.23 -2.91 5.07
CA LEU A 84 -4.86 -2.43 3.83
C LEU A 84 -3.81 -2.02 2.79
N PHE A 85 -2.74 -1.35 3.19
CA PHE A 85 -1.64 -1.03 2.29
C PHE A 85 -0.93 -2.30 1.80
N ALA A 86 -0.73 -3.28 2.66
CA ALA A 86 -0.16 -4.57 2.28
C ALA A 86 -1.05 -5.29 1.25
N ASP A 87 -2.34 -5.30 1.48
CA ASP A 87 -3.32 -5.88 0.56
C ASP A 87 -3.33 -5.13 -0.78
N CYS A 88 -3.26 -3.81 -0.73
CA CYS A 88 -3.18 -2.97 -1.93
C CYS A 88 -1.92 -3.29 -2.74
N ALA A 89 -0.78 -3.40 -2.08
CA ALA A 89 0.47 -3.75 -2.75
C ALA A 89 0.42 -5.13 -3.37
N GLU A 90 -0.13 -6.09 -2.68
CA GLU A 90 -0.29 -7.45 -3.21
C GLU A 90 -1.17 -7.45 -4.45
N PHE A 91 -2.28 -6.73 -4.40
CA PHE A 91 -3.18 -6.58 -5.53
C PHE A 91 -2.47 -5.95 -6.73
N LEU A 92 -1.79 -4.83 -6.53
CA LEU A 92 -1.06 -4.13 -7.58
C LEU A 92 0.13 -4.94 -8.10
N ASN A 93 0.81 -5.66 -7.21
CA ASN A 93 1.90 -6.55 -7.59
C ASN A 93 1.42 -7.68 -8.52
N GLY A 94 0.23 -8.19 -8.28
CA GLY A 94 -0.41 -9.18 -9.16
C GLY A 94 -0.65 -8.67 -10.58
N MET A 95 -0.74 -7.36 -10.76
CA MET A 95 -0.87 -6.71 -12.06
C MET A 95 0.49 -6.36 -12.69
N GLY A 96 1.60 -6.66 -12.04
CA GLY A 96 2.92 -6.26 -12.50
C GLY A 96 3.26 -4.79 -12.21
N PHE A 97 2.51 -4.16 -11.31
CA PHE A 97 2.65 -2.74 -10.98
C PHE A 97 4.08 -2.35 -10.57
N PHE A 98 4.76 -3.21 -9.86
CA PHE A 98 6.12 -2.95 -9.39
C PHE A 98 7.19 -3.42 -10.38
N GLY A 99 6.80 -3.74 -11.60
CA GLY A 99 7.69 -4.13 -12.68
C GLY A 99 8.04 -5.61 -12.69
N LYS A 100 8.36 -6.19 -11.56
CA LYS A 100 8.65 -7.62 -11.46
C LYS A 100 7.68 -8.24 -10.46
N ARG A 101 6.93 -9.22 -10.92
CA ARG A 101 6.02 -9.95 -10.05
C ARG A 101 6.84 -10.73 -9.01
N LEU A 102 6.54 -10.50 -7.77
CA LEU A 102 7.12 -11.27 -6.71
C LEU A 102 6.42 -12.61 -6.63
N GLU A 103 7.19 -13.69 -6.85
CA GLU A 103 6.64 -15.01 -6.71
C GLU A 103 6.55 -15.32 -5.26
N VAL A 104 5.37 -15.19 -4.67
CA VAL A 104 5.38 -15.33 -3.34
C VAL A 104 4.21 -15.67 -2.66
N GLY A 105 4.36 -16.49 -1.79
CA GLY A 105 3.43 -16.78 -0.78
C GLY A 105 3.09 -15.56 0.00
N GLU A 106 2.14 -15.00 -0.45
CA GLU A 106 1.22 -14.25 0.26
C GLU A 106 1.71 -13.19 1.21
N ASN A 107 1.08 -13.04 2.30
CA ASN A 107 1.24 -11.89 3.18
C ASN A 107 2.68 -11.64 3.66
N GLU A 108 3.42 -12.67 3.99
CA GLU A 108 4.79 -12.51 4.47
C GLU A 108 5.70 -11.87 3.46
N ARG A 109 5.42 -12.12 2.19
CA ARG A 109 6.27 -11.60 1.15
C ARG A 109 5.88 -10.24 0.71
N THR A 110 4.64 -9.90 0.79
CA THR A 110 4.21 -8.52 0.59
C THR A 110 4.84 -7.65 1.65
N ILE A 111 4.86 -8.12 2.89
CA ILE A 111 5.54 -7.44 4.00
C ILE A 111 7.04 -7.33 3.72
N ALA A 112 7.69 -8.43 3.33
CA ALA A 112 9.12 -8.42 3.01
C ALA A 112 9.43 -7.51 1.83
N PHE A 113 8.55 -7.49 0.84
CA PHE A 113 8.67 -6.58 -0.31
C PHE A 113 8.58 -5.13 0.14
N PHE A 114 7.62 -4.79 0.98
CA PHE A 114 7.47 -3.44 1.49
C PHE A 114 8.69 -3.03 2.27
N GLU A 115 9.17 -3.86 3.17
CA GLU A 115 10.34 -3.58 3.97
C GLU A 115 11.57 -3.33 3.10
N ASP A 116 11.80 -4.18 2.09
CA ASP A 116 12.93 -4.03 1.19
C ASP A 116 12.84 -2.75 0.36
N LYS A 117 11.69 -2.46 -0.22
CA LYS A 117 11.48 -1.26 -1.03
C LYS A 117 11.52 0.00 -0.20
N MET A 118 10.92 -0.01 0.97
CA MET A 118 10.94 1.13 1.86
C MET A 118 12.35 1.39 2.40
N ASN A 119 13.11 0.34 2.69
CA ASN A 119 14.49 0.49 3.11
C ASN A 119 15.34 1.15 2.02
N ARG A 120 15.16 0.75 0.77
CA ARG A 120 15.89 1.34 -0.36
C ARG A 120 15.53 2.81 -0.56
N ILE A 121 14.26 3.14 -0.56
CA ILE A 121 13.78 4.50 -0.71
C ILE A 121 14.25 5.35 0.46
N SER A 122 14.11 4.84 1.68
CA SER A 122 14.52 5.54 2.87
C SER A 122 16.02 5.81 2.89
N MET A 123 16.85 4.90 2.39
CA MET A 123 18.28 5.11 2.30
C MET A 123 18.64 6.18 1.27
N ASP A 124 18.03 6.13 0.10
CA ASP A 124 18.26 7.11 -0.96
C ASP A 124 17.76 8.51 -0.55
N GLU A 125 16.60 8.58 0.06
CA GLU A 125 16.05 9.82 0.55
C GLU A 125 16.78 10.36 1.78
N LYS A 126 17.29 9.48 2.63
CA LYS A 126 18.09 9.89 3.77
C LYS A 126 19.37 10.56 3.34
N MET A 127 19.91 10.16 2.22
CA MET A 127 21.08 10.81 1.65
C MET A 127 20.72 12.13 1.00
N ALA A 128 19.51 12.27 0.47
CA ALA A 128 19.07 13.48 -0.19
C ALA A 128 18.44 14.45 0.80
N ASP A 129 17.86 13.95 1.85
CA ASP A 129 16.91 14.75 2.50
C ASP A 129 16.55 14.23 3.82
N ALA A 130 17.45 14.08 4.63
CA ALA A 130 17.25 13.56 5.94
C ALA A 130 16.05 14.09 6.67
N ILE A 131 15.06 14.27 6.11
CA ILE A 131 14.10 14.82 6.29
C ILE A 131 12.94 14.59 6.71
N ASP A 132 12.61 14.95 7.10
CA ASP A 132 11.50 15.45 7.12
C ASP A 132 10.46 14.66 7.34
N SER A 133 10.33 14.09 8.20
CA SER A 133 9.10 13.67 8.45
C SER A 133 9.00 12.71 9.52
N GLY A 134 8.14 13.02 10.34
CA GLY A 134 7.65 12.13 11.30
C GLY A 134 7.33 10.73 10.81
N MET A 135 7.10 10.65 9.48
CA MET A 135 6.73 9.50 8.90
C MET A 135 7.71 8.56 8.82
N THR A 136 8.71 9.05 8.67
CA THR A 136 9.86 8.28 8.64
C THR A 136 10.20 7.70 9.98
N SER A 137 9.57 8.08 11.03
CA SER A 137 9.91 7.50 12.34
C SER A 137 9.69 5.99 12.37
N ILE A 138 8.64 5.49 11.79
CA ILE A 138 8.39 4.04 11.71
C ILE A 138 9.35 3.38 10.71
N VAL A 139 9.50 3.98 9.55
CA VAL A 139 10.40 3.49 8.50
C VAL A 139 11.87 3.55 8.99
N ASN A 140 12.26 4.63 9.60
CA ASN A 140 13.62 4.77 10.17
C ASN A 140 13.88 3.74 11.26
N ARG A 141 12.89 3.47 12.08
CA ARG A 141 12.98 2.44 13.11
C ARG A 141 13.20 1.07 12.48
N MET A 142 12.46 0.74 11.43
CA MET A 142 12.64 -0.53 10.72
C MET A 142 14.02 -0.63 10.09
N VAL A 143 14.49 0.44 9.48
CA VAL A 143 15.83 0.50 8.88
C VAL A 143 16.92 0.34 9.94
N GLU A 144 16.80 1.02 11.07
CA GLU A 144 17.76 0.94 12.16
C GLU A 144 17.80 -0.45 12.78
N GLU A 145 16.66 -1.07 13.03
CA GLU A 145 16.58 -2.43 13.53
C GLU A 145 17.25 -3.43 12.60
N ARG A 146 17.06 -3.24 11.30
CA ARG A 146 17.66 -4.13 10.30
C ARG A 146 19.17 -3.92 10.21
N MET A 147 19.64 -2.69 10.24
CA MET A 147 21.07 -2.39 10.25
C MET A 147 21.76 -2.93 11.51
N GLN A 148 21.06 -2.87 12.63
CA GLN A 148 21.56 -3.41 13.89
C GLN A 148 21.69 -4.93 13.79
N ALA A 149 20.68 -5.60 13.24
CA ALA A 149 20.71 -7.05 13.01
C ALA A 149 21.85 -7.45 12.08
N GLU A 150 22.11 -6.72 11.02
CA GLU A 150 23.21 -6.96 10.10
C GLU A 150 24.57 -6.77 10.77
N ARG A 151 24.71 -5.79 11.65
CA ARG A 151 25.94 -5.58 12.41
C ARG A 151 26.18 -6.69 13.43
N ASP A 152 25.10 -7.18 14.04
CA ASP A 152 25.20 -8.24 15.04
C ASP A 152 25.53 -9.59 14.40
N GLU A 153 25.25 -9.76 13.12
CA GLU A 153 25.60 -10.96 12.37
C GLU A 153 27.03 -10.90 11.81
N ALA A 154 27.63 -9.76 11.80
CA ALA A 154 29.00 -9.60 11.33
C ALA A 154 30.02 -10.01 12.45
#